data_9627d5785ef707d46e5e3358f60462b1
#
_entry.id   9627d5785ef707d46e5e3358f60462b1
#
_cell.length_a   1.000
_cell.length_b   1.000
_cell.length_c   1.000
_cell.angle_alpha   90.00
_cell.angle_beta   90.00
_cell.angle_gamma   90.00
#
_symmetry.space_group_name_H-M   'P 1'
#
loop_
_entity.id
_entity.type
_entity.pdbx_description
1 polymer ?
#
loop_
_entity_poly.entity_id
_entity_poly.type
_entity_poly.pdbx_seq_one_letter_code
_entity_poly.pdbx_strand_id
1 'polypeptide(L)'
;MRHNLAECIAKADGCSPNDVVFMNTEVRTPKQVRSFDQAVQYAYSQRVQLWSDGFYATPKIHYDRATLSGRPFYYFAYGAACSEVAIDTLTGEHKLLRVDILHDVGHSLNPAIDIGQIEGGFVQGLGWLTTEELVWGQDGKLLTRGASTYKIPTAADIPEHFNVAFWPEANPMDNIGGSKAVGEPPFMLAMSVFEALRDAVGETLGGNTPVRLDAPVTPERVLMALHKGKT
;
A
#
# COMPACT_ATOMS: atom_id res chain seq x y z
N MET A 1 -27.49 5.41 -9.13
CA MET A 1 -27.86 6.61 -8.32
C MET A 1 -27.94 7.87 -9.17
N ARG A 2 -26.84 8.39 -9.71
CA ARG A 2 -26.84 9.61 -10.55
C ARG A 2 -27.85 9.56 -11.70
N HIS A 3 -27.97 8.44 -12.40
CA HIS A 3 -28.92 8.23 -13.49
C HIS A 3 -30.37 8.39 -12.99
N ASN A 4 -30.76 7.70 -11.92
CA ASN A 4 -32.10 7.76 -11.36
C ASN A 4 -32.49 9.20 -10.92
N LEU A 5 -31.52 9.93 -10.35
CA LEU A 5 -31.72 11.32 -9.98
C LEU A 5 -31.89 12.20 -11.23
N ALA A 6 -31.06 11.99 -12.27
CA ALA A 6 -31.17 12.72 -13.53
C ALA A 6 -32.53 12.49 -14.21
N GLU A 7 -33.00 11.25 -14.27
CA GLU A 7 -34.33 10.93 -14.82
C GLU A 7 -35.45 11.61 -14.05
N CYS A 8 -35.39 11.59 -12.71
CA CYS A 8 -36.39 12.22 -11.89
C CYS A 8 -36.47 13.75 -12.12
N ILE A 9 -35.31 14.40 -12.15
CA ILE A 9 -35.21 15.85 -12.35
C ILE A 9 -35.62 16.22 -13.79
N ALA A 10 -35.17 15.45 -14.79
CA ALA A 10 -35.53 15.67 -16.18
C ALA A 10 -37.04 15.59 -16.40
N LYS A 11 -37.69 14.61 -15.76
CA LYS A 11 -39.17 14.48 -15.80
C LYS A 11 -39.87 15.67 -15.17
N ALA A 12 -39.35 16.15 -14.04
CA ALA A 12 -39.93 17.35 -13.37
C ALA A 12 -39.81 18.62 -14.22
N ASP A 13 -38.68 18.76 -14.92
CA ASP A 13 -38.40 19.95 -15.72
C ASP A 13 -38.80 19.79 -17.20
N GLY A 14 -39.24 18.60 -17.62
CA GLY A 14 -39.63 18.33 -19.02
C GLY A 14 -38.46 18.51 -20.00
N CYS A 15 -37.31 17.93 -19.67
CA CYS A 15 -36.11 17.91 -20.49
C CYS A 15 -35.57 16.46 -20.63
N SER A 16 -34.49 16.27 -21.37
CA SER A 16 -33.81 14.96 -21.42
C SER A 16 -32.98 14.70 -20.19
N PRO A 17 -32.89 13.47 -19.67
CA PRO A 17 -31.93 13.12 -18.60
C PRO A 17 -30.48 13.49 -18.93
N ASN A 18 -30.11 13.51 -20.21
CA ASN A 18 -28.78 13.90 -20.68
C ASN A 18 -28.51 15.40 -20.54
N ASP A 19 -29.57 16.23 -20.41
CA ASP A 19 -29.47 17.67 -20.20
C ASP A 19 -29.26 18.03 -18.71
N VAL A 20 -29.31 17.03 -17.80
CA VAL A 20 -29.15 17.25 -16.37
C VAL A 20 -27.67 17.22 -16.01
N VAL A 21 -27.12 18.34 -15.63
CA VAL A 21 -25.72 18.52 -15.28
C VAL A 21 -25.57 18.65 -13.76
N PHE A 22 -24.68 17.83 -13.19
CA PHE A 22 -24.31 17.86 -11.78
C PHE A 22 -22.93 18.51 -11.65
N MET A 23 -22.84 19.67 -11.03
CA MET A 23 -21.59 20.41 -10.88
C MET A 23 -21.62 21.33 -9.66
N ASN A 24 -20.53 21.35 -8.90
CA ASN A 24 -20.35 22.31 -7.79
C ASN A 24 -21.53 22.35 -6.80
N THR A 25 -22.00 21.19 -6.33
CA THR A 25 -23.13 21.05 -5.43
C THR A 25 -24.48 21.54 -5.99
N GLU A 26 -24.56 21.75 -7.29
CA GLU A 26 -25.77 22.14 -8.01
C GLU A 26 -26.21 21.07 -9.02
N VAL A 27 -27.50 21.07 -9.30
CA VAL A 27 -28.14 20.31 -10.38
C VAL A 27 -28.77 21.31 -11.34
N ARG A 28 -28.27 21.32 -12.58
CA ARG A 28 -28.68 22.26 -13.63
C ARG A 28 -29.43 21.55 -14.72
N THR A 29 -30.51 22.16 -15.16
CA THR A 29 -31.28 21.79 -16.35
C THR A 29 -31.39 23.00 -17.26
N PRO A 30 -31.84 22.88 -18.52
CA PRO A 30 -32.11 24.04 -19.39
C PRO A 30 -33.15 25.01 -18.80
N LYS A 31 -33.97 24.56 -17.85
CA LYS A 31 -35.05 25.38 -17.28
C LYS A 31 -34.70 26.04 -15.95
N GLN A 32 -33.88 25.37 -15.12
CA GLN A 32 -33.56 25.90 -13.79
C GLN A 32 -32.29 25.30 -13.19
N VAL A 33 -31.80 25.99 -12.17
CA VAL A 33 -30.72 25.54 -11.29
C VAL A 33 -31.27 25.33 -9.89
N ARG A 34 -30.91 24.23 -9.25
CA ARG A 34 -31.23 23.93 -7.85
C ARG A 34 -30.02 23.39 -7.12
N SER A 35 -30.00 23.47 -5.79
CA SER A 35 -28.94 22.82 -5.02
C SER A 35 -29.07 21.30 -5.12
N PHE A 36 -27.96 20.60 -4.90
CA PHE A 36 -27.98 19.13 -4.87
C PHE A 36 -28.96 18.60 -3.80
N ASP A 37 -28.99 19.24 -2.62
CA ASP A 37 -29.91 18.87 -1.54
C ASP A 37 -31.37 19.00 -1.95
N GLN A 38 -31.73 20.07 -2.62
CA GLN A 38 -33.11 20.27 -3.14
C GLN A 38 -33.46 19.17 -4.15
N ALA A 39 -32.53 18.81 -5.03
CA ALA A 39 -32.74 17.73 -6.00
C ALA A 39 -32.92 16.36 -5.32
N VAL A 40 -32.11 16.07 -4.29
CA VAL A 40 -32.20 14.83 -3.51
C VAL A 40 -33.51 14.77 -2.72
N GLN A 41 -33.92 15.85 -2.04
CA GLN A 41 -35.19 15.92 -1.30
C GLN A 41 -36.39 15.74 -2.22
N TYR A 42 -36.34 16.37 -3.40
CA TYR A 42 -37.39 16.19 -4.41
C TYR A 42 -37.48 14.74 -4.85
N ALA A 43 -36.33 14.11 -5.23
CA ALA A 43 -36.29 12.72 -5.67
C ALA A 43 -36.77 11.76 -4.57
N TYR A 44 -36.39 12.03 -3.30
CA TYR A 44 -36.90 11.28 -2.15
C TYR A 44 -38.42 11.35 -2.03
N SER A 45 -39.01 12.54 -2.16
CA SER A 45 -40.47 12.75 -2.14
C SER A 45 -41.17 12.01 -3.31
N GLN A 46 -40.47 11.85 -4.45
CA GLN A 46 -40.95 11.09 -5.60
C GLN A 46 -40.70 9.59 -5.48
N ARG A 47 -40.20 9.11 -4.34
CA ARG A 47 -39.89 7.69 -4.08
C ARG A 47 -38.87 7.10 -5.05
N VAL A 48 -37.90 7.91 -5.48
CA VAL A 48 -36.79 7.46 -6.33
C VAL A 48 -35.77 6.70 -5.48
N GLN A 49 -35.29 5.59 -6.01
CA GLN A 49 -34.20 4.83 -5.39
C GLN A 49 -32.91 5.66 -5.39
N LEU A 50 -32.45 6.08 -4.21
CA LEU A 50 -31.27 6.91 -4.02
C LEU A 50 -30.06 6.13 -3.48
N TRP A 51 -30.06 4.82 -3.57
CA TRP A 51 -28.94 3.95 -3.27
C TRP A 51 -28.66 3.00 -4.43
N SER A 52 -27.48 2.48 -4.50
CA SER A 52 -27.06 1.52 -5.51
C SER A 52 -25.88 0.72 -4.99
N ASP A 53 -25.83 -0.55 -5.27
CA ASP A 53 -24.67 -1.39 -5.14
C ASP A 53 -23.87 -1.44 -6.45
N GLY A 54 -22.64 -1.90 -6.35
CA GLY A 54 -21.80 -2.19 -7.52
C GLY A 54 -21.05 -3.49 -7.27
N PHE A 55 -20.94 -4.29 -8.30
CA PHE A 55 -20.19 -5.53 -8.27
C PHE A 55 -19.22 -5.61 -9.45
N TYR A 56 -17.97 -5.97 -9.17
CA TYR A 56 -16.95 -6.21 -10.18
C TYR A 56 -16.39 -7.63 -10.04
N ALA A 57 -16.62 -8.45 -11.04
CA ALA A 57 -15.98 -9.76 -11.15
C ALA A 57 -14.68 -9.59 -11.93
N THR A 58 -13.54 -9.78 -11.29
CA THR A 58 -12.23 -9.71 -11.96
C THR A 58 -12.19 -10.71 -13.12
N PRO A 59 -11.99 -10.25 -14.39
CA PRO A 59 -12.04 -11.13 -15.53
C PRO A 59 -10.78 -11.99 -15.67
N LYS A 60 -10.88 -13.05 -16.45
CA LYS A 60 -9.74 -13.89 -16.88
C LYS A 60 -8.93 -14.52 -15.75
N ILE A 61 -9.47 -14.58 -14.53
CA ILE A 61 -8.87 -15.33 -13.44
C ILE A 61 -9.55 -16.68 -13.28
N HIS A 62 -8.75 -17.69 -12.97
CA HIS A 62 -9.20 -19.03 -12.63
C HIS A 62 -8.10 -19.69 -11.78
N TYR A 63 -8.50 -20.45 -10.78
CA TYR A 63 -7.54 -21.15 -9.93
C TYR A 63 -8.16 -22.39 -9.32
N ASP A 64 -7.54 -23.52 -9.59
CA ASP A 64 -7.92 -24.81 -8.97
C ASP A 64 -7.07 -25.02 -7.71
N ARG A 65 -7.73 -25.04 -6.58
CA ARG A 65 -7.07 -25.22 -5.27
C ARG A 65 -6.62 -26.66 -5.03
N ALA A 66 -7.19 -27.64 -5.72
CA ALA A 66 -6.79 -29.04 -5.54
C ALA A 66 -5.47 -29.35 -6.26
N THR A 67 -5.29 -28.76 -7.44
CA THR A 67 -4.09 -28.94 -8.24
C THR A 67 -3.07 -27.79 -8.09
N LEU A 68 -3.42 -26.75 -7.34
CA LEU A 68 -2.67 -25.51 -7.16
C LEU A 68 -2.24 -24.88 -8.49
N SER A 69 -3.12 -24.95 -9.49
CA SER A 69 -2.82 -24.49 -10.84
C SER A 69 -3.87 -23.52 -11.37
N GLY A 70 -3.46 -22.66 -12.33
CA GLY A 70 -4.35 -21.71 -12.97
C GLY A 70 -3.74 -20.31 -13.08
N ARG A 71 -4.62 -19.32 -13.28
CA ARG A 71 -4.28 -17.89 -13.33
C ARG A 71 -5.00 -17.17 -12.19
N PRO A 72 -4.42 -17.09 -10.97
CA PRO A 72 -5.09 -16.49 -9.83
C PRO A 72 -5.11 -14.97 -9.86
N PHE A 73 -4.20 -14.32 -10.62
CA PHE A 73 -4.03 -12.88 -10.66
C PHE A 73 -4.32 -12.31 -12.03
N TYR A 74 -4.97 -11.13 -12.05
CA TYR A 74 -5.30 -10.42 -13.28
C TYR A 74 -4.16 -9.52 -13.75
N TYR A 75 -3.49 -8.87 -12.82
CA TYR A 75 -2.32 -8.02 -13.04
C TYR A 75 -1.30 -8.20 -11.89
N PHE A 76 -0.12 -7.63 -12.08
CA PHE A 76 0.91 -7.55 -11.06
C PHE A 76 1.30 -6.09 -10.83
N ALA A 77 1.48 -5.71 -9.56
CA ALA A 77 2.01 -4.42 -9.15
C ALA A 77 3.52 -4.58 -8.94
N TYR A 78 4.30 -4.23 -9.95
CA TYR A 78 5.76 -4.33 -9.88
C TYR A 78 6.35 -3.17 -9.11
N GLY A 79 7.46 -3.40 -8.45
CA GLY A 79 8.22 -2.35 -7.78
C GLY A 79 9.68 -2.74 -7.63
N ALA A 80 10.51 -1.72 -7.50
CA ALA A 80 11.92 -1.85 -7.17
C ALA A 80 12.26 -0.86 -6.05
N ALA A 81 13.12 -1.29 -5.10
CA ALA A 81 13.63 -0.42 -4.05
C ALA A 81 15.13 -0.61 -3.90
N CYS A 82 15.80 0.48 -3.57
CA CYS A 82 17.21 0.50 -3.19
C CYS A 82 17.33 1.20 -1.84
N SER A 83 18.00 0.56 -0.88
CA SER A 83 18.16 1.06 0.47
C SER A 83 19.63 1.21 0.84
N GLU A 84 19.95 2.28 1.57
CA GLU A 84 21.24 2.53 2.16
C GLU A 84 21.14 2.49 3.68
N VAL A 85 22.01 1.73 4.32
CA VAL A 85 22.00 1.54 5.79
C VAL A 85 23.37 1.83 6.39
N ALA A 86 23.38 2.14 7.68
CA ALA A 86 24.57 2.12 8.51
C ALA A 86 24.40 1.14 9.68
N ILE A 87 25.47 0.44 10.06
CA ILE A 87 25.50 -0.41 11.24
C ILE A 87 26.59 0.09 12.19
N ASP A 88 26.31 0.06 13.50
CA ASP A 88 27.32 0.21 14.53
C ASP A 88 27.91 -1.17 14.87
N THR A 89 29.16 -1.38 14.57
CA THR A 89 29.83 -2.68 14.76
C THR A 89 30.11 -3.03 16.20
N LEU A 90 29.95 -2.09 17.13
CA LEU A 90 30.13 -2.29 18.55
C LEU A 90 28.84 -2.65 19.29
N THR A 91 27.72 -2.10 18.83
CA THR A 91 26.41 -2.28 19.49
C THR A 91 25.45 -3.14 18.68
N GLY A 92 25.68 -3.27 17.37
CA GLY A 92 24.75 -3.88 16.43
C GLY A 92 23.59 -2.97 16.02
N GLU A 93 23.50 -1.75 16.58
CA GLU A 93 22.48 -0.79 16.15
C GLU A 93 22.65 -0.47 14.67
N HIS A 94 21.52 -0.25 14.02
CA HIS A 94 21.50 0.09 12.59
C HIS A 94 20.53 1.24 12.33
N LYS A 95 20.76 1.93 11.23
CA LYS A 95 19.90 3.01 10.76
C LYS A 95 19.71 2.92 9.25
N LEU A 96 18.46 3.07 8.81
CA LEU A 96 18.14 3.30 7.41
C LEU A 96 18.43 4.78 7.08
N LEU A 97 19.34 5.02 6.16
CA LEU A 97 19.79 6.37 5.78
C LEU A 97 19.00 6.91 4.59
N ARG A 98 18.75 6.03 3.61
CA ARG A 98 18.10 6.39 2.37
C ARG A 98 17.30 5.22 1.82
N VAL A 99 16.17 5.53 1.15
CA VAL A 99 15.45 4.60 0.30
C VAL A 99 14.96 5.32 -0.95
N ASP A 100 15.10 4.66 -2.09
CA ASP A 100 14.55 5.06 -3.37
C ASP A 100 13.61 3.95 -3.87
N ILE A 101 12.36 4.31 -4.17
CA ILE A 101 11.32 3.37 -4.60
C ILE A 101 10.75 3.82 -5.95
N LEU A 102 10.68 2.88 -6.88
CA LEU A 102 9.89 3.01 -8.11
C LEU A 102 8.80 1.94 -8.08
N HIS A 103 7.52 2.35 -8.14
CA HIS A 103 6.40 1.44 -7.99
C HIS A 103 5.34 1.63 -9.07
N ASP A 104 4.85 0.52 -9.62
CA ASP A 104 3.80 0.47 -10.64
C ASP A 104 2.42 0.43 -9.98
N VAL A 105 1.79 1.59 -9.88
CA VAL A 105 0.41 1.74 -9.40
C VAL A 105 -0.62 1.73 -10.55
N GLY A 106 -0.17 1.50 -11.79
CA GLY A 106 -1.00 1.73 -12.97
C GLY A 106 -1.39 3.20 -13.08
N HIS A 107 -2.66 3.47 -13.38
CA HIS A 107 -3.19 4.82 -13.32
C HIS A 107 -3.51 5.19 -11.86
N SER A 108 -2.76 6.14 -11.31
CA SER A 108 -3.02 6.62 -9.94
C SER A 108 -4.37 7.35 -9.87
N LEU A 109 -5.23 6.91 -8.98
CA LEU A 109 -6.52 7.56 -8.74
C LEU A 109 -6.39 8.83 -7.88
N ASN A 110 -5.40 8.85 -6.98
CA ASN A 110 -5.04 10.00 -6.16
C ASN A 110 -3.55 9.90 -5.80
N PRO A 111 -2.68 10.63 -6.51
CA PRO A 111 -1.23 10.53 -6.32
C PRO A 111 -0.76 10.75 -4.89
N ALA A 112 -1.37 11.68 -4.16
CA ALA A 112 -0.98 11.96 -2.77
C ALA A 112 -1.31 10.77 -1.84
N ILE A 113 -2.47 10.13 -2.03
CA ILE A 113 -2.84 8.94 -1.26
C ILE A 113 -1.97 7.75 -1.67
N ASP A 114 -1.75 7.55 -2.94
CA ASP A 114 -0.98 6.40 -3.45
C ASP A 114 0.49 6.46 -3.01
N ILE A 115 1.11 7.65 -2.99
CA ILE A 115 2.45 7.85 -2.40
C ILE A 115 2.43 7.47 -0.92
N GLY A 116 1.47 7.99 -0.15
CA GLY A 116 1.35 7.66 1.26
C GLY A 116 1.11 6.17 1.54
N GLN A 117 0.43 5.45 0.64
CA GLN A 117 0.28 4.00 0.74
C GLN A 117 1.60 3.26 0.49
N ILE A 118 2.40 3.71 -0.49
CA ILE A 118 3.71 3.12 -0.77
C ILE A 118 4.65 3.34 0.42
N GLU A 119 4.73 4.57 0.92
CA GLU A 119 5.55 4.90 2.09
C GLU A 119 5.12 4.11 3.32
N GLY A 120 3.82 4.08 3.62
CA GLY A 120 3.27 3.36 4.75
C GLY A 120 3.47 1.84 4.65
N GLY A 121 3.25 1.25 3.49
CA GLY A 121 3.50 -0.17 3.25
C GLY A 121 4.97 -0.55 3.41
N PHE A 122 5.88 0.27 2.88
CA PHE A 122 7.32 0.07 3.05
C PHE A 122 7.74 0.14 4.51
N VAL A 123 7.28 1.16 5.26
CA VAL A 123 7.62 1.33 6.69
C VAL A 123 7.09 0.17 7.53
N GLN A 124 5.91 -0.34 7.22
CA GLN A 124 5.40 -1.54 7.87
C GLN A 124 6.31 -2.75 7.61
N GLY A 125 6.74 -2.95 6.37
CA GLY A 125 7.70 -4.00 6.03
C GLY A 125 9.06 -3.81 6.69
N LEU A 126 9.53 -2.57 6.80
CA LEU A 126 10.74 -2.22 7.53
C LEU A 126 10.67 -2.69 8.99
N GLY A 127 9.59 -2.39 9.69
CA GLY A 127 9.39 -2.83 11.06
C GLY A 127 9.41 -4.34 11.21
N TRP A 128 8.68 -5.01 10.34
CA TRP A 128 8.60 -6.47 10.30
C TRP A 128 9.96 -7.15 10.12
N LEU A 129 10.83 -6.53 9.32
CA LEU A 129 12.16 -7.08 9.03
C LEU A 129 13.23 -6.66 10.03
N THR A 130 12.98 -5.65 10.88
CA THR A 130 14.03 -5.07 11.76
C THR A 130 13.70 -5.03 13.23
N THR A 131 12.54 -4.52 13.63
CA THR A 131 12.24 -4.20 15.04
C THR A 131 11.09 -4.99 15.64
N GLU A 132 10.17 -5.49 14.84
CA GLU A 132 8.98 -6.19 15.29
C GLU A 132 9.28 -7.66 15.60
N GLU A 133 9.62 -7.94 16.85
CA GLU A 133 9.99 -9.28 17.30
C GLU A 133 8.89 -9.92 18.14
N LEU A 134 8.53 -11.15 17.80
CA LEU A 134 7.63 -11.99 18.58
C LEU A 134 8.45 -12.88 19.52
N VAL A 135 8.38 -12.61 20.83
CA VAL A 135 9.07 -13.38 21.87
C VAL A 135 8.03 -14.18 22.65
N TRP A 136 8.24 -15.48 22.71
CA TRP A 136 7.39 -16.43 23.42
C TRP A 136 8.04 -16.92 24.70
N GLY A 137 7.30 -16.95 25.79
CA GLY A 137 7.73 -17.56 27.04
C GLY A 137 7.77 -19.08 26.95
N GLN A 138 8.45 -19.73 27.89
CA GLN A 138 8.52 -21.19 27.97
C GLN A 138 7.15 -21.86 28.16
N ASP A 139 6.18 -21.11 28.70
CA ASP A 139 4.80 -21.52 28.88
C ASP A 139 3.91 -21.28 27.65
N GLY A 140 4.52 -20.88 26.52
CA GLY A 140 3.80 -20.60 25.26
C GLY A 140 3.05 -19.27 25.22
N LYS A 141 3.22 -18.39 26.21
CA LYS A 141 2.62 -17.06 26.20
C LYS A 141 3.45 -16.07 25.40
N LEU A 142 2.78 -15.26 24.57
CA LEU A 142 3.42 -14.15 23.88
C LEU A 142 3.83 -13.08 24.92
N LEU A 143 5.12 -12.72 24.96
CA LEU A 143 5.67 -11.70 25.86
C LEU A 143 5.60 -10.30 25.24
N THR A 144 5.80 -10.20 23.93
CA THR A 144 5.77 -8.94 23.14
C THR A 144 4.36 -8.64 22.65
N ARG A 145 3.44 -8.30 23.57
CA ARG A 145 2.00 -8.14 23.28
C ARG A 145 1.45 -6.72 23.46
N GLY A 146 2.32 -5.75 23.56
CA GLY A 146 1.93 -4.36 23.75
C GLY A 146 2.95 -3.40 23.17
N ALA A 147 2.56 -2.15 22.96
CA ALA A 147 3.40 -1.12 22.33
C ALA A 147 4.74 -0.90 23.03
N SER A 148 4.84 -1.20 24.33
CA SER A 148 6.10 -1.12 25.09
C SER A 148 7.08 -2.25 24.79
N THR A 149 6.61 -3.38 24.27
CA THR A 149 7.42 -4.58 24.03
C THR A 149 7.47 -4.99 22.56
N TYR A 150 6.41 -4.78 21.80
CA TYR A 150 6.36 -4.99 20.35
C TYR A 150 6.67 -3.67 19.64
N LYS A 151 7.83 -3.58 19.00
CA LYS A 151 8.41 -2.33 18.51
C LYS A 151 8.08 -2.08 17.06
N ILE A 152 6.94 -1.43 16.79
CA ILE A 152 6.66 -0.90 15.45
C ILE A 152 7.56 0.32 15.18
N PRO A 153 7.90 0.60 13.91
CA PRO A 153 8.66 1.78 13.55
C PRO A 153 7.98 3.07 14.02
N THR A 154 8.80 4.00 14.46
CA THR A 154 8.40 5.35 14.84
C THR A 154 8.78 6.37 13.77
N ALA A 155 8.36 7.62 13.90
CA ALA A 155 8.78 8.68 12.99
C ALA A 155 10.31 8.90 12.95
N ALA A 156 11.03 8.50 14.01
CA ALA A 156 12.50 8.59 14.06
C ALA A 156 13.20 7.49 13.24
N ASP A 157 12.51 6.42 12.90
CA ASP A 157 13.04 5.31 12.10
C ASP A 157 12.89 5.55 10.60
N ILE A 158 12.14 6.58 10.21
CA ILE A 158 11.98 6.99 8.80
C ILE A 158 13.30 7.58 8.30
N PRO A 159 13.81 7.18 7.13
CA PRO A 159 15.06 7.72 6.60
C PRO A 159 14.90 9.19 6.21
N GLU A 160 15.97 9.96 6.33
CA GLU A 160 15.99 11.37 5.92
C GLU A 160 15.73 11.55 4.42
N HIS A 161 16.21 10.60 3.61
CA HIS A 161 15.98 10.55 2.17
C HIS A 161 15.04 9.40 1.83
N PHE A 162 13.77 9.74 1.65
CA PHE A 162 12.71 8.80 1.27
C PHE A 162 12.10 9.23 -0.06
N ASN A 163 12.57 8.65 -1.15
CA ASN A 163 12.15 9.00 -2.49
C ASN A 163 11.20 7.95 -3.06
N VAL A 164 10.03 8.37 -3.48
CA VAL A 164 9.03 7.51 -4.12
C VAL A 164 8.66 8.09 -5.47
N ALA A 165 8.70 7.25 -6.51
CA ALA A 165 8.23 7.59 -7.84
C ALA A 165 7.29 6.50 -8.37
N PHE A 166 6.31 6.91 -9.17
CA PHE A 166 5.46 5.98 -9.91
C PHE A 166 6.12 5.56 -11.22
N TRP A 167 5.92 4.29 -11.58
CA TRP A 167 6.21 3.84 -12.93
C TRP A 167 5.30 4.57 -13.93
N PRO A 168 5.86 5.20 -14.99
CA PRO A 168 5.09 6.10 -15.84
C PRO A 168 4.15 5.42 -16.83
N GLU A 169 4.31 4.12 -17.07
CA GLU A 169 3.53 3.40 -18.07
C GLU A 169 2.12 3.06 -17.54
N ALA A 170 1.16 3.12 -18.44
CA ALA A 170 -0.21 2.75 -18.14
C ALA A 170 -0.36 1.25 -17.86
N ASN A 171 -1.33 0.90 -17.02
CA ASN A 171 -1.69 -0.50 -16.82
C ASN A 171 -2.19 -1.12 -18.15
N PRO A 172 -1.53 -2.17 -18.66
CA PRO A 172 -1.95 -2.83 -19.90
C PRO A 172 -3.24 -3.64 -19.74
N MET A 173 -3.69 -3.86 -18.50
CA MET A 173 -4.92 -4.61 -18.22
C MET A 173 -6.10 -3.66 -18.09
N ASP A 174 -7.21 -4.03 -18.74
CA ASP A 174 -8.47 -3.30 -18.67
C ASP A 174 -9.20 -3.62 -17.36
N ASN A 175 -8.88 -2.88 -16.32
CA ASN A 175 -9.54 -2.94 -15.03
C ASN A 175 -10.13 -1.57 -14.64
N ILE A 176 -10.95 -1.55 -13.59
CA ILE A 176 -11.63 -0.33 -13.14
C ILE A 176 -10.61 0.76 -12.82
N GLY A 177 -10.75 1.91 -13.52
CA GLY A 177 -9.89 3.06 -13.35
C GLY A 177 -8.44 2.87 -13.86
N GLY A 178 -8.07 1.70 -14.40
CA GLY A 178 -6.71 1.41 -14.84
C GLY A 178 -5.68 1.36 -13.70
N SER A 179 -6.13 1.42 -12.44
CA SER A 179 -5.24 1.39 -11.27
C SER A 179 -4.79 -0.03 -10.93
N LYS A 180 -3.71 -0.14 -10.19
CA LYS A 180 -3.23 -1.39 -9.58
C LYS A 180 -3.29 -1.30 -8.06
N ALA A 181 -3.22 -2.43 -7.38
CA ALA A 181 -3.12 -2.46 -5.93
C ALA A 181 -1.87 -1.72 -5.45
N VAL A 182 -1.99 -0.87 -4.45
CA VAL A 182 -0.91 0.02 -3.99
C VAL A 182 -0.64 -0.09 -2.49
N GLY A 183 -1.58 -0.56 -1.68
CA GLY A 183 -1.43 -0.62 -0.22
C GLY A 183 -0.49 -1.73 0.27
N GLU A 184 -0.65 -2.96 -0.24
CA GLU A 184 0.10 -4.13 0.23
C GLU A 184 1.38 -4.43 -0.59
N PRO A 185 1.44 -4.28 -1.92
CA PRO A 185 2.62 -4.63 -2.68
C PRO A 185 3.91 -3.91 -2.24
N PRO A 186 3.90 -2.64 -1.83
CA PRO A 186 5.09 -1.94 -1.35
C PRO A 186 5.72 -2.52 -0.08
N PHE A 187 4.95 -3.25 0.71
CA PHE A 187 5.42 -3.94 1.91
C PHE A 187 6.66 -4.81 1.65
N MET A 188 6.64 -5.56 0.56
CA MET A 188 7.75 -6.46 0.18
C MET A 188 9.01 -5.71 -0.28
N LEU A 189 8.92 -4.44 -0.65
CA LEU A 189 10.07 -3.63 -1.05
C LEU A 189 11.04 -3.35 0.11
N ALA A 190 10.58 -3.48 1.35
CA ALA A 190 11.42 -3.38 2.55
C ALA A 190 12.46 -4.51 2.66
N MET A 191 12.35 -5.57 1.85
CA MET A 191 13.41 -6.58 1.73
C MET A 191 14.74 -5.97 1.28
N SER A 192 14.72 -4.83 0.58
CA SER A 192 15.93 -4.08 0.23
C SER A 192 16.72 -3.63 1.46
N VAL A 193 16.05 -3.32 2.58
CA VAL A 193 16.70 -2.96 3.84
C VAL A 193 17.35 -4.19 4.49
N PHE A 194 16.64 -5.32 4.49
CA PHE A 194 17.17 -6.58 5.02
C PHE A 194 18.44 -7.00 4.29
N GLU A 195 18.43 -6.90 2.95
CA GLU A 195 19.60 -7.24 2.13
C GLU A 195 20.74 -6.24 2.31
N ALA A 196 20.44 -4.94 2.43
CA ALA A 196 21.45 -3.93 2.72
C ALA A 196 22.13 -4.16 4.09
N LEU A 197 21.37 -4.53 5.12
CA LEU A 197 21.92 -4.88 6.43
C LEU A 197 22.79 -6.14 6.36
N ARG A 198 22.36 -7.15 5.61
CA ARG A 198 23.13 -8.38 5.38
C ARG A 198 24.45 -8.10 4.67
N ASP A 199 24.41 -7.23 3.66
CA ASP A 199 25.58 -6.80 2.91
C ASP A 199 26.56 -6.02 3.80
N ALA A 200 26.07 -5.05 4.58
CA ALA A 200 26.88 -4.28 5.52
C ALA A 200 27.60 -5.16 6.57
N VAL A 201 26.91 -6.18 7.09
CA VAL A 201 27.56 -7.18 7.98
C VAL A 201 28.60 -7.98 7.22
N GLY A 202 28.32 -8.42 6.00
CA GLY A 202 29.23 -9.16 5.14
C GLY A 202 30.51 -8.40 4.83
N GLU A 203 30.39 -7.13 4.47
CA GLU A 203 31.53 -6.25 4.22
C GLU A 203 32.42 -6.07 5.46
N THR A 204 31.80 -5.91 6.63
CA THR A 204 32.53 -5.83 7.91
C THR A 204 33.34 -7.10 8.21
N LEU A 205 32.89 -8.25 7.71
CA LEU A 205 33.56 -9.56 7.86
C LEU A 205 34.55 -9.86 6.72
N GLY A 206 34.80 -8.90 5.83
CA GLY A 206 35.77 -9.04 4.72
C GLY A 206 35.16 -9.47 3.38
N GLY A 207 33.85 -9.42 3.21
CA GLY A 207 33.14 -9.53 1.93
C GLY A 207 33.03 -10.94 1.32
N ASN A 208 33.76 -11.92 1.85
CA ASN A 208 33.85 -13.26 1.25
C ASN A 208 33.07 -14.36 2.00
N THR A 209 32.42 -14.01 3.10
CA THR A 209 31.71 -14.99 3.94
C THR A 209 30.22 -14.84 3.80
N PRO A 210 29.47 -15.89 3.46
CA PRO A 210 28.02 -15.83 3.48
C PRO A 210 27.49 -15.47 4.87
N VAL A 211 26.78 -14.36 4.97
CA VAL A 211 26.17 -13.91 6.21
C VAL A 211 24.79 -14.51 6.36
N ARG A 212 24.57 -15.23 7.46
CA ARG A 212 23.26 -15.68 7.88
C ARG A 212 22.67 -14.69 8.87
N LEU A 213 21.64 -13.98 8.42
CA LEU A 213 20.76 -13.17 9.26
C LEU A 213 19.34 -13.73 9.18
N ASP A 214 18.67 -13.76 10.30
CA ASP A 214 17.25 -14.12 10.38
C ASP A 214 16.42 -12.85 10.71
N ALA A 215 15.26 -12.69 10.09
CA ALA A 215 14.35 -11.59 10.42
C ALA A 215 13.63 -11.86 11.76
N PRO A 216 13.30 -10.80 12.52
CA PRO A 216 13.73 -9.42 12.34
C PRO A 216 15.22 -9.23 12.63
N VAL A 217 15.89 -8.36 11.88
CA VAL A 217 17.32 -8.06 12.05
C VAL A 217 17.50 -7.08 13.21
N THR A 218 17.33 -7.58 14.44
CA THR A 218 17.51 -6.77 15.63
C THR A 218 19.00 -6.42 15.86
N PRO A 219 19.32 -5.36 16.62
CA PRO A 219 20.72 -5.04 16.98
C PRO A 219 21.48 -6.23 17.57
N GLU A 220 20.82 -7.03 18.40
CA GLU A 220 21.42 -8.25 18.95
C GLU A 220 21.82 -9.23 17.83
N ARG A 221 20.95 -9.46 16.85
CA ARG A 221 21.24 -10.38 15.74
C ARG A 221 22.37 -9.90 14.85
N VAL A 222 22.45 -8.58 14.60
CA VAL A 222 23.58 -7.96 13.90
C VAL A 222 24.88 -8.19 14.68
N LEU A 223 24.89 -7.86 15.97
CA LEU A 223 26.05 -8.00 16.84
C LEU A 223 26.53 -9.46 16.90
N MET A 224 25.61 -10.40 17.08
CA MET A 224 25.94 -11.85 17.12
C MET A 224 26.48 -12.37 15.78
N ALA A 225 25.98 -11.87 14.66
CA ALA A 225 26.50 -12.22 13.33
C ALA A 225 27.94 -11.72 13.15
N LEU A 226 28.24 -10.48 13.56
CA LEU A 226 29.59 -9.90 13.55
C LEU A 226 30.58 -10.66 14.42
N HIS A 227 30.14 -11.22 15.55
CA HIS A 227 30.99 -12.01 16.43
C HIS A 227 31.24 -13.43 15.92
N LYS A 228 30.22 -14.11 15.41
CA LYS A 228 30.34 -15.48 14.87
C LYS A 228 31.20 -15.56 13.61
N GLY A 229 31.26 -14.50 12.81
CA GLY A 229 32.11 -14.44 11.63
C GLY A 229 33.60 -14.23 11.93
N LYS A 230 33.97 -13.99 13.20
CA LYS A 230 35.35 -13.81 13.65
C LYS A 230 35.96 -15.10 14.27
N THR A 231 35.16 -16.17 14.41
CA THR A 231 35.59 -17.49 14.90
C THR A 231 35.65 -18.49 13.75
#